data_5af12359517325132aeafd2067c290fb
#
_entry.id   5af12359517325132aeafd2067c290fb
#
_cell.length_a   1.000
_cell.length_b   1.000
_cell.length_c   1.000
_cell.angle_alpha   90.00
_cell.angle_beta   90.00
_cell.angle_gamma   90.00
#
_symmetry.space_group_name_H-M   'P 1'
#
loop_
_entity.id
_entity.type
_entity.pdbx_description
1 polymer ?
#
loop_
_entity_poly.entity_id
_entity_poly.type
_entity_poly.pdbx_seq_one_letter_code
_entity_poly.pdbx_strand_id
1 'polypeptide(L)'
;MSLKLELKELLEELKRYFECQKILGLDTIALAREKKKEESSEIYKKELKPPVFREKKTRINVEEQLGIFDKPSKKLTLEEIKEEIGDCTRCKLHQGRTNIVFGEGNPKARLVFVGEGPGAEEDKQARPFVGRAGQLLTKIIAAMGLKRSDVYICNVVKCRPPGNRSPEPDEAGTCEQFLFKQLRAINPDVIVCLGSVAAQSVLRTKEKLGNLRGKFHSYGRAKVRVTYHPAALLRNPGYKKPLWDDIQVVMKEL
;
A
#
# COMPACT_ATOMS: atom_id res chain seq x y z
N MET A 1 -4.43 -34.56 5.62
CA MET A 1 -5.52 -33.56 5.54
C MET A 1 -6.60 -34.12 4.63
N SER A 2 -7.89 -33.98 4.95
CA SER A 2 -8.96 -34.62 4.15
C SER A 2 -9.23 -33.79 2.90
N LEU A 3 -9.34 -34.41 1.73
CA LEU A 3 -9.73 -33.81 0.43
C LEU A 3 -10.95 -32.87 0.55
N LYS A 4 -11.84 -33.17 1.50
CA LYS A 4 -13.03 -32.37 1.80
C LYS A 4 -12.69 -31.01 2.46
N LEU A 5 -11.57 -30.93 3.20
CA LEU A 5 -11.10 -29.70 3.82
C LEU A 5 -10.44 -28.79 2.78
N GLU A 6 -9.62 -29.37 1.91
CA GLU A 6 -8.96 -28.66 0.81
C GLU A 6 -9.98 -28.09 -0.20
N LEU A 7 -11.04 -28.87 -0.51
CA LEU A 7 -12.11 -28.41 -1.39
C LEU A 7 -12.92 -27.27 -0.76
N LYS A 8 -13.11 -27.30 0.55
CA LYS A 8 -13.81 -26.23 1.29
C LYS A 8 -13.01 -24.95 1.31
N GLU A 9 -11.69 -25.04 1.54
CA GLU A 9 -10.77 -23.89 1.48
C GLU A 9 -10.72 -23.27 0.09
N LEU A 10 -10.63 -24.09 -0.96
CA LEU A 10 -10.65 -23.65 -2.34
C LEU A 10 -11.96 -22.95 -2.72
N LEU A 11 -13.11 -23.46 -2.25
CA LEU A 11 -14.41 -22.84 -2.45
C LEU A 11 -14.52 -21.47 -1.76
N GLU A 12 -13.99 -21.34 -0.56
CA GLU A 12 -13.97 -20.05 0.16
C GLU A 12 -13.00 -19.04 -0.50
N GLU A 13 -11.87 -19.49 -1.05
CA GLU A 13 -10.99 -18.65 -1.86
C GLU A 13 -11.67 -18.16 -3.15
N LEU A 14 -12.37 -19.04 -3.86
CA LEU A 14 -13.12 -18.70 -5.06
C LEU A 14 -14.25 -17.72 -4.75
N LYS A 15 -15.01 -17.92 -3.68
CA LYS A 15 -16.05 -16.97 -3.24
C LYS A 15 -15.46 -15.59 -2.97
N ARG A 16 -14.37 -15.51 -2.19
CA ARG A 16 -13.65 -14.26 -1.92
C ARG A 16 -13.17 -13.59 -3.20
N TYR A 17 -12.65 -14.37 -4.13
CA TYR A 17 -12.22 -13.87 -5.45
C TYR A 17 -13.40 -13.25 -6.21
N PHE A 18 -14.55 -13.91 -6.30
CA PHE A 18 -15.73 -13.42 -7.00
C PHE A 18 -16.36 -12.20 -6.32
N GLU A 19 -16.44 -12.20 -4.99
CA GLU A 19 -16.91 -11.02 -4.25
C GLU A 19 -16.01 -9.80 -4.50
N CYS A 20 -14.71 -10.00 -4.53
CA CYS A 20 -13.78 -8.94 -4.85
C CYS A 20 -13.92 -8.43 -6.28
N GLN A 21 -14.07 -9.31 -7.26
CA GLN A 21 -14.37 -8.94 -8.66
C GLN A 21 -15.61 -8.05 -8.71
N LYS A 22 -16.67 -8.45 -8.02
CA LYS A 22 -17.93 -7.69 -7.93
C LYS A 22 -17.74 -6.35 -7.24
N ILE A 23 -17.03 -6.29 -6.11
CA ILE A 23 -16.70 -5.06 -5.37
C ILE A 23 -15.88 -4.09 -6.24
N LEU A 24 -14.97 -4.61 -7.05
CA LEU A 24 -14.15 -3.82 -7.97
C LEU A 24 -14.91 -3.47 -9.26
N GLY A 25 -16.16 -3.97 -9.46
CA GLY A 25 -16.94 -3.76 -10.66
C GLY A 25 -16.30 -4.41 -11.89
N LEU A 26 -15.71 -5.58 -11.71
CA LEU A 26 -15.13 -6.41 -12.78
C LEU A 26 -16.14 -7.52 -13.14
N ASP A 27 -17.37 -7.15 -13.43
CA ASP A 27 -18.54 -8.05 -13.58
C ASP A 27 -18.51 -8.97 -14.81
N THR A 28 -17.44 -8.97 -15.60
CA THR A 28 -17.30 -9.86 -16.74
C THR A 28 -16.22 -10.90 -16.48
N ILE A 29 -16.66 -12.10 -16.09
CA ILE A 29 -15.89 -13.29 -16.39
C ILE A 29 -15.99 -13.45 -17.92
N ALA A 30 -14.99 -12.97 -18.63
CA ALA A 30 -14.77 -13.44 -19.99
C ALA A 30 -14.35 -14.90 -19.86
N LEU A 31 -15.32 -15.80 -19.85
CA LEU A 31 -15.07 -17.20 -20.16
C LEU A 31 -14.47 -17.14 -21.56
N ALA A 32 -13.15 -17.32 -21.64
CA ALA A 32 -12.48 -17.53 -22.90
C ALA A 32 -13.12 -18.78 -23.50
N ARG A 33 -14.14 -18.60 -24.36
CA ARG A 33 -14.53 -19.61 -25.31
C ARG A 33 -13.29 -19.79 -26.17
N GLU A 34 -12.54 -20.86 -25.96
CA GLU A 34 -11.61 -21.37 -26.94
C GLU A 34 -12.39 -21.60 -28.25
N LYS A 35 -12.46 -20.57 -29.07
CA LYS A 35 -12.70 -20.77 -30.48
C LYS A 35 -11.42 -21.37 -31.03
N LYS A 36 -11.43 -22.70 -31.28
CA LYS A 36 -10.53 -23.31 -32.22
C LYS A 36 -10.53 -22.44 -33.49
N LYS A 37 -9.47 -21.70 -33.68
CA LYS A 37 -9.02 -21.24 -34.97
C LYS A 37 -7.72 -21.98 -35.23
N GLU A 38 -7.85 -23.12 -35.91
CA GLU A 38 -6.84 -23.59 -36.84
C GLU A 38 -6.65 -22.49 -37.89
N GLU A 39 -5.42 -22.33 -38.36
CA GLU A 39 -4.92 -21.35 -39.33
C GLU A 39 -4.50 -19.99 -38.79
N SER A 40 -3.27 -19.96 -38.39
CA SER A 40 -2.20 -18.99 -38.75
C SER A 40 -0.95 -19.15 -37.87
N SER A 41 -0.29 -20.31 -38.02
CA SER A 41 0.92 -20.66 -37.27
C SER A 41 2.20 -20.40 -38.05
N GLU A 42 2.40 -19.25 -38.68
CA GLU A 42 3.66 -19.02 -39.41
C GLU A 42 4.33 -17.64 -39.26
N ILE A 43 3.85 -16.71 -38.41
CA ILE A 43 4.46 -15.38 -38.36
C ILE A 43 5.10 -15.02 -36.98
N TYR A 44 5.04 -15.86 -35.97
CA TYR A 44 5.62 -15.55 -34.64
C TYR A 44 6.67 -16.53 -34.12
N LYS A 45 7.54 -17.04 -35.02
CA LYS A 45 8.81 -17.67 -34.61
C LYS A 45 9.97 -16.70 -34.85
N LYS A 46 9.99 -15.57 -34.21
CA LYS A 46 11.22 -14.82 -33.97
C LYS A 46 11.53 -14.94 -32.47
N GLU A 47 12.57 -15.67 -32.20
CA GLU A 47 13.14 -15.99 -30.91
C GLU A 47 13.33 -14.72 -30.07
N LEU A 48 12.48 -14.49 -29.10
CA LEU A 48 12.81 -13.65 -27.95
C LEU A 48 13.46 -14.58 -26.93
N LYS A 49 14.78 -14.68 -26.95
CA LYS A 49 15.54 -15.22 -25.83
C LYS A 49 15.14 -14.41 -24.58
N PRO A 50 14.72 -15.06 -23.48
CA PRO A 50 14.44 -14.33 -22.26
C PRO A 50 15.71 -13.62 -21.80
N PRO A 51 15.65 -12.35 -21.41
CA PRO A 51 16.82 -11.68 -20.85
C PRO A 51 17.23 -12.44 -19.59
N VAL A 52 18.47 -12.90 -19.57
CA VAL A 52 19.11 -13.47 -18.39
C VAL A 52 19.30 -12.31 -17.40
N PHE A 53 18.32 -12.11 -16.54
CA PHE A 53 18.47 -11.23 -15.39
C PHE A 53 19.45 -11.88 -14.42
N ARG A 54 20.72 -11.50 -14.49
CA ARG A 54 21.63 -11.68 -13.36
C ARG A 54 21.02 -10.87 -12.20
N GLU A 55 20.45 -11.58 -11.23
CA GLU A 55 20.10 -11.01 -9.93
C GLU A 55 21.37 -10.44 -9.29
N LYS A 56 21.64 -9.17 -9.51
CA LYS A 56 22.42 -8.41 -8.56
C LYS A 56 21.55 -8.25 -7.33
N LYS A 57 21.74 -9.10 -6.34
CA LYS A 57 21.25 -8.92 -4.97
C LYS A 57 21.95 -7.68 -4.39
N THR A 58 21.53 -6.51 -4.81
CA THR A 58 21.80 -5.29 -4.06
C THR A 58 20.80 -5.29 -2.89
N ARG A 59 21.14 -6.00 -1.81
CA ARG A 59 20.58 -5.70 -0.50
C ARG A 59 21.06 -4.29 -0.18
N ILE A 60 20.23 -3.30 -0.50
CA ILE A 60 20.41 -1.95 0.03
C ILE A 60 20.08 -2.09 1.51
N ASN A 61 21.11 -2.11 2.34
CA ASN A 61 20.95 -2.08 3.78
C ASN A 61 20.49 -0.67 4.14
N VAL A 62 19.17 -0.46 4.17
CA VAL A 62 18.53 0.84 4.46
C VAL A 62 18.94 1.35 5.85
N GLU A 63 19.38 0.45 6.74
CA GLU A 63 19.86 0.77 8.07
C GLU A 63 21.18 1.57 8.06
N GLU A 64 22.08 1.31 7.12
CA GLU A 64 23.37 2.03 7.03
C GLU A 64 23.27 3.43 6.41
N GLN A 65 22.22 3.73 5.64
CA GLN A 65 22.04 5.04 5.02
C GLN A 65 21.29 6.06 5.90
N LEU A 66 20.69 5.59 6.97
CA LEU A 66 19.90 6.41 7.88
C LEU A 66 20.69 6.68 9.15
N GLY A 67 21.71 7.43 9.25
CA GLY A 67 22.40 7.84 10.50
C GLY A 67 21.48 8.21 11.70
N ILE A 68 20.22 7.82 11.65
CA ILE A 68 19.15 7.95 12.65
C ILE A 68 19.06 6.68 13.54
N PHE A 69 19.71 5.56 13.18
CA PHE A 69 19.58 4.28 13.87
C PHE A 69 20.72 3.98 14.88
N ASP A 70 21.65 4.90 15.06
CA ASP A 70 22.87 4.67 15.85
C ASP A 70 22.75 4.91 17.36
N LYS A 71 21.54 4.89 17.92
CA LYS A 71 21.37 4.65 19.38
C LYS A 71 20.12 3.80 19.59
N PRO A 72 20.10 2.87 20.57
CA PRO A 72 18.88 2.18 20.99
C PRO A 72 17.96 3.19 21.68
N SER A 73 17.33 4.06 20.90
CA SER A 73 16.30 4.93 21.42
C SER A 73 15.13 4.06 21.85
N LYS A 74 14.62 4.26 23.06
CA LYS A 74 13.42 3.63 23.60
C LYS A 74 12.37 3.51 22.48
N LYS A 75 11.85 2.31 22.22
CA LYS A 75 10.79 2.09 21.25
C LYS A 75 9.54 2.84 21.73
N LEU A 76 9.20 3.93 21.05
CA LEU A 76 8.02 4.73 21.40
C LEU A 76 6.75 3.95 21.08
N THR A 77 5.70 4.15 21.86
CA THR A 77 4.33 3.71 21.55
C THR A 77 3.68 4.67 20.56
N LEU A 78 2.56 4.27 19.95
CA LEU A 78 1.81 5.15 19.06
C LEU A 78 1.24 6.37 19.81
N GLU A 79 0.89 6.20 21.08
CA GLU A 79 0.42 7.26 21.98
C GLU A 79 1.54 8.28 22.23
N GLU A 80 2.74 7.84 22.62
CA GLU A 80 3.90 8.71 22.81
C GLU A 80 4.26 9.48 21.52
N ILE A 81 4.13 8.84 20.33
CA ILE A 81 4.34 9.50 19.04
C ILE A 81 3.26 10.54 18.75
N LYS A 82 2.01 10.26 19.13
CA LYS A 82 0.89 11.19 18.98
C LYS A 82 1.05 12.41 19.90
N GLU A 83 1.52 12.21 21.10
CA GLU A 83 1.88 13.30 22.03
C GLU A 83 3.04 14.14 21.50
N GLU A 84 4.10 13.51 20.95
CA GLU A 84 5.22 14.21 20.33
C GLU A 84 4.81 15.05 19.12
N ILE A 85 3.86 14.57 18.33
CA ILE A 85 3.30 15.34 17.21
C ILE A 85 2.61 16.60 17.75
N GLY A 86 1.78 16.46 18.79
CA GLY A 86 1.02 17.53 19.40
C GLY A 86 0.28 18.38 18.37
N ASP A 87 0.17 19.67 18.59
CA ASP A 87 -0.30 20.64 17.58
C ASP A 87 0.87 21.08 16.68
N CYS A 88 1.30 20.15 15.80
CA CYS A 88 2.50 20.27 14.99
C CYS A 88 2.48 21.49 14.06
N THR A 89 3.48 22.33 14.13
CA THR A 89 3.68 23.50 13.25
C THR A 89 4.98 23.42 12.44
N ARG A 90 5.58 22.21 12.30
CA ARG A 90 6.93 22.00 11.72
C ARG A 90 7.01 22.26 10.22
N CYS A 91 5.91 22.24 9.49
CA CYS A 91 5.86 22.55 8.06
C CYS A 91 4.62 23.40 7.73
N LYS A 92 4.62 24.06 6.56
CA LYS A 92 3.56 24.99 6.14
C LYS A 92 2.15 24.39 6.03
N LEU A 93 2.02 23.05 5.96
CA LEU A 93 0.70 22.40 5.92
C LEU A 93 -0.14 22.61 7.19
N HIS A 94 0.49 23.01 8.31
CA HIS A 94 -0.25 23.32 9.54
C HIS A 94 -1.24 24.47 9.38
N GLN A 95 -0.94 25.43 8.48
CA GLN A 95 -1.75 26.64 8.31
C GLN A 95 -3.12 26.36 7.66
N GLY A 96 -3.22 25.30 6.87
CA GLY A 96 -4.42 24.99 6.09
C GLY A 96 -5.18 23.74 6.54
N ARG A 97 -4.71 23.02 7.56
CA ARG A 97 -5.41 21.86 8.10
C ARG A 97 -6.53 22.26 9.06
N THR A 98 -7.54 21.44 9.15
CA THR A 98 -8.51 21.46 10.26
C THR A 98 -8.02 20.56 11.39
N ASN A 99 -7.54 19.36 11.04
CA ASN A 99 -7.06 18.38 12.01
C ASN A 99 -5.77 17.72 11.55
N ILE A 100 -5.01 17.18 12.52
CA ILE A 100 -3.93 16.23 12.25
C ILE A 100 -4.54 14.84 12.05
N VAL A 101 -4.24 14.20 10.93
CA VAL A 101 -4.66 12.84 10.63
C VAL A 101 -3.50 11.89 10.95
N PHE A 102 -3.45 11.45 12.20
CA PHE A 102 -2.33 10.66 12.71
C PHE A 102 -2.21 9.28 12.04
N GLY A 103 -3.31 8.58 11.97
CA GLY A 103 -3.45 7.19 11.54
C GLY A 103 -4.45 6.46 12.44
N GLU A 104 -4.92 5.29 12.03
CA GLU A 104 -5.85 4.46 12.81
C GLU A 104 -5.66 2.97 12.54
N GLY A 105 -6.10 2.15 13.48
CA GLY A 105 -6.11 0.69 13.35
C GLY A 105 -5.41 -0.01 14.51
N ASN A 106 -5.00 -1.25 14.29
CA ASN A 106 -4.35 -2.08 15.29
C ASN A 106 -2.90 -1.61 15.54
N PRO A 107 -2.51 -1.24 16.76
CA PRO A 107 -1.12 -0.88 17.06
C PRO A 107 -0.13 -2.05 16.94
N LYS A 108 -0.62 -3.28 16.84
CA LYS A 108 0.16 -4.50 16.61
C LYS A 108 -0.18 -5.15 15.26
N ALA A 109 -0.59 -4.35 14.27
CA ALA A 109 -0.99 -4.87 12.97
C ALA A 109 0.18 -5.55 12.25
N ARG A 110 -0.08 -6.72 11.69
CA ARG A 110 0.85 -7.40 10.77
C ARG A 110 0.93 -6.69 9.41
N LEU A 111 -0.14 -5.98 9.03
CA LEU A 111 -0.27 -5.27 7.76
C LEU A 111 -0.51 -3.78 8.00
N VAL A 112 0.33 -2.94 7.36
CA VAL A 112 0.18 -1.49 7.37
C VAL A 112 -0.04 -0.97 5.95
N PHE A 113 -1.07 -0.13 5.77
CA PHE A 113 -1.27 0.64 4.55
C PHE A 113 -0.74 2.05 4.73
N VAL A 114 0.11 2.48 3.81
CA VAL A 114 0.68 3.84 3.80
C VAL A 114 0.21 4.58 2.55
N GLY A 115 -0.51 5.68 2.76
CA GLY A 115 -0.92 6.60 1.70
C GLY A 115 -0.05 7.85 1.63
N GLU A 116 -0.46 8.78 0.78
CA GLU A 116 0.25 10.04 0.53
C GLU A 116 -0.04 11.09 1.60
N GLY A 117 -1.30 11.49 1.74
CA GLY A 117 -1.74 12.53 2.66
C GLY A 117 -3.26 12.57 2.80
N PRO A 118 -3.77 13.33 3.80
CA PRO A 118 -5.21 13.49 4.01
C PRO A 118 -5.87 14.28 2.88
N GLY A 119 -7.09 13.86 2.50
CA GLY A 119 -8.02 14.66 1.72
C GLY A 119 -8.95 15.50 2.63
N ALA A 120 -9.97 16.13 2.03
CA ALA A 120 -10.89 17.02 2.75
C ALA A 120 -11.71 16.28 3.83
N GLU A 121 -12.21 15.09 3.52
CA GLU A 121 -13.00 14.31 4.47
C GLU A 121 -12.15 13.78 5.61
N GLU A 122 -10.91 13.37 5.31
CA GLU A 122 -9.93 12.91 6.29
C GLU A 122 -9.54 14.03 7.25
N ASP A 123 -9.28 15.23 6.72
CA ASP A 123 -8.94 16.43 7.49
C ASP A 123 -10.08 16.82 8.43
N LYS A 124 -11.34 16.79 7.92
CA LYS A 124 -12.54 17.10 8.70
C LYS A 124 -12.78 16.11 9.85
N GLN A 125 -12.53 14.81 9.61
CA GLN A 125 -12.83 13.74 10.56
C GLN A 125 -11.63 13.32 11.42
N ALA A 126 -10.44 13.87 11.19
CA ALA A 126 -9.17 13.45 11.81
C ALA A 126 -8.85 11.95 11.60
N ARG A 127 -9.37 11.32 10.56
CA ARG A 127 -9.24 9.88 10.28
C ARG A 127 -8.71 9.62 8.88
N PRO A 128 -7.75 8.67 8.69
CA PRO A 128 -7.20 8.37 7.38
C PRO A 128 -8.20 7.57 6.52
N PHE A 129 -8.23 7.85 5.22
CA PHE A 129 -8.99 7.06 4.25
C PHE A 129 -10.48 6.86 4.62
N VAL A 130 -11.22 7.96 4.79
CA VAL A 130 -12.67 7.97 5.04
C VAL A 130 -13.48 8.49 3.85
N GLY A 131 -12.90 9.30 2.97
CA GLY A 131 -13.52 9.76 1.73
C GLY A 131 -13.71 8.65 0.70
N ARG A 132 -14.09 8.99 -0.54
CA ARG A 132 -14.38 8.02 -1.61
C ARG A 132 -13.24 7.01 -1.86
N ALA A 133 -11.99 7.49 -1.87
CA ALA A 133 -10.81 6.63 -1.99
C ALA A 133 -10.64 5.70 -0.79
N GLY A 134 -10.94 6.20 0.41
CA GLY A 134 -10.91 5.45 1.66
C GLY A 134 -11.99 4.39 1.74
N GLN A 135 -13.20 4.67 1.25
CA GLN A 135 -14.28 3.68 1.15
C GLN A 135 -13.87 2.52 0.23
N LEU A 136 -13.18 2.84 -0.88
CA LEU A 136 -12.63 1.79 -1.76
C LEU A 136 -11.54 0.97 -1.05
N LEU A 137 -10.63 1.61 -0.30
CA LEU A 137 -9.64 0.89 0.50
C LEU A 137 -10.31 -0.03 1.54
N THR A 138 -11.36 0.43 2.20
CA THR A 138 -12.15 -0.38 3.15
C THR A 138 -12.73 -1.64 2.47
N LYS A 139 -13.24 -1.50 1.25
CA LYS A 139 -13.74 -2.63 0.47
C LYS A 139 -12.61 -3.60 0.09
N ILE A 140 -11.43 -3.08 -0.28
CA ILE A 140 -10.24 -3.90 -0.57
C ILE A 140 -9.83 -4.69 0.67
N ILE A 141 -9.74 -4.05 1.84
CA ILE A 141 -9.43 -4.71 3.11
C ILE A 141 -10.45 -5.80 3.44
N ALA A 142 -11.75 -5.50 3.27
CA ALA A 142 -12.81 -6.50 3.47
C ALA A 142 -12.69 -7.69 2.51
N ALA A 143 -12.32 -7.46 1.25
CA ALA A 143 -12.07 -8.50 0.26
C ALA A 143 -10.85 -9.40 0.60
N MET A 144 -9.88 -8.87 1.39
CA MET A 144 -8.81 -9.67 1.97
C MET A 144 -9.28 -10.55 3.15
N GLY A 145 -10.54 -10.45 3.57
CA GLY A 145 -11.07 -11.10 4.77
C GLY A 145 -10.70 -10.39 6.08
N LEU A 146 -10.26 -9.14 5.99
CA LEU A 146 -9.82 -8.34 7.13
C LEU A 146 -10.78 -7.18 7.41
N LYS A 147 -10.75 -6.66 8.64
CA LYS A 147 -11.43 -5.41 9.05
C LYS A 147 -10.40 -4.28 9.12
N ARG A 148 -10.87 -3.04 9.08
CA ARG A 148 -9.99 -1.88 9.29
C ARG A 148 -9.29 -1.91 10.66
N SER A 149 -9.93 -2.52 11.66
CA SER A 149 -9.36 -2.74 13.00
C SER A 149 -8.25 -3.78 13.05
N ASP A 150 -8.07 -4.60 12.02
CA ASP A 150 -7.05 -5.65 12.00
C ASP A 150 -5.73 -5.14 11.38
N VAL A 151 -5.81 -4.08 10.60
CA VAL A 151 -4.68 -3.43 9.92
C VAL A 151 -4.39 -2.06 10.55
N TYR A 152 -3.27 -1.44 10.18
CA TYR A 152 -3.03 -0.04 10.49
C TYR A 152 -2.97 0.79 9.21
N ILE A 153 -3.57 1.98 9.23
CA ILE A 153 -3.66 2.87 8.06
C ILE A 153 -3.10 4.24 8.43
N CYS A 154 -2.16 4.73 7.66
CA CYS A 154 -1.57 6.06 7.85
C CYS A 154 -1.15 6.68 6.52
N ASN A 155 -0.60 7.88 6.57
CA ASN A 155 -0.09 8.62 5.42
C ASN A 155 1.34 9.12 5.67
N VAL A 156 2.05 9.49 4.61
CA VAL A 156 3.36 10.15 4.69
C VAL A 156 3.21 11.48 5.42
N VAL A 157 2.31 12.36 4.94
CA VAL A 157 2.01 13.62 5.64
C VAL A 157 0.73 13.48 6.48
N LYS A 158 0.72 14.17 7.64
CA LYS A 158 -0.40 14.11 8.60
C LYS A 158 -1.37 15.27 8.48
N CYS A 159 -1.02 16.26 7.69
CA CYS A 159 -1.83 17.45 7.41
C CYS A 159 -2.24 17.46 5.94
N ARG A 160 -3.44 17.99 5.66
CA ARG A 160 -3.98 18.09 4.30
C ARG A 160 -3.24 19.15 3.48
N PRO A 161 -2.66 18.81 2.31
CA PRO A 161 -2.13 19.82 1.40
C PRO A 161 -3.27 20.65 0.75
N PRO A 162 -3.05 21.94 0.49
CA PRO A 162 -4.03 22.81 -0.17
C PRO A 162 -4.53 22.21 -1.48
N GLY A 163 -5.87 22.25 -1.70
CA GLY A 163 -6.48 21.68 -2.90
C GLY A 163 -6.29 20.17 -3.10
N ASN A 164 -5.85 19.44 -2.07
CA ASN A 164 -5.46 18.02 -2.15
C ASN A 164 -4.35 17.74 -3.18
N ARG A 165 -3.43 18.69 -3.39
CA ARG A 165 -2.23 18.46 -4.20
C ARG A 165 -1.31 17.43 -3.54
N SER A 166 -0.39 16.89 -4.28
CA SER A 166 0.70 16.12 -3.66
C SER A 166 1.53 17.00 -2.72
N PRO A 167 2.03 16.45 -1.61
CA PRO A 167 2.92 17.18 -0.71
C PRO A 167 4.21 17.55 -1.43
N GLU A 168 4.75 18.70 -1.10
CA GLU A 168 6.07 19.10 -1.59
C GLU A 168 7.18 18.32 -0.87
N PRO A 169 8.38 18.23 -1.45
CA PRO A 169 9.48 17.44 -0.86
C PRO A 169 9.84 17.86 0.57
N ASP A 170 9.80 19.15 0.88
CA ASP A 170 10.05 19.70 2.21
C ASP A 170 8.95 19.33 3.20
N GLU A 171 7.68 19.34 2.76
CA GLU A 171 6.52 18.93 3.56
C GLU A 171 6.58 17.44 3.90
N ALA A 172 6.86 16.61 2.88
CA ALA A 172 7.03 15.17 3.06
C ALA A 172 8.25 14.86 3.96
N GLY A 173 9.40 15.44 3.67
CA GLY A 173 10.64 15.22 4.42
C GLY A 173 10.52 15.64 5.89
N THR A 174 9.81 16.74 6.18
CA THR A 174 9.56 17.16 7.56
C THR A 174 8.63 16.20 8.30
N CYS A 175 7.60 15.67 7.64
CA CYS A 175 6.54 14.88 8.27
C CYS A 175 6.85 13.37 8.36
N GLU A 176 7.63 12.82 7.43
CA GLU A 176 7.88 11.37 7.32
C GLU A 176 8.58 10.76 8.54
N GLN A 177 9.29 11.57 9.37
CA GLN A 177 9.84 11.10 10.63
C GLN A 177 8.79 10.44 11.52
N PHE A 178 7.56 10.96 11.53
CA PHE A 178 6.45 10.39 12.30
C PHE A 178 5.94 9.09 11.67
N LEU A 179 5.92 9.00 10.33
CA LEU A 179 5.62 7.74 9.65
C LEU A 179 6.61 6.66 10.05
N PHE A 180 7.92 6.95 10.03
CA PHE A 180 8.94 5.97 10.40
C PHE A 180 8.88 5.56 11.87
N LYS A 181 8.58 6.51 12.78
CA LYS A 181 8.31 6.19 14.19
C LYS A 181 7.11 5.26 14.33
N GLN A 182 6.01 5.52 13.61
CA GLN A 182 4.82 4.65 13.60
C GLN A 182 5.16 3.24 13.07
N LEU A 183 5.83 3.13 11.92
CA LEU A 183 6.24 1.84 11.36
C LEU A 183 7.13 1.05 12.31
N ARG A 184 8.05 1.73 13.03
CA ARG A 184 8.90 1.12 14.04
C ARG A 184 8.09 0.67 15.27
N ALA A 185 7.13 1.48 15.72
CA ALA A 185 6.28 1.16 16.86
C ALA A 185 5.41 -0.07 16.59
N ILE A 186 4.77 -0.13 15.41
CA ILE A 186 3.90 -1.21 14.98
C ILE A 186 4.72 -2.46 14.66
N ASN A 187 5.87 -2.31 13.96
CA ASN A 187 6.76 -3.37 13.52
C ASN A 187 6.05 -4.46 12.69
N PRO A 188 5.41 -4.08 11.57
CA PRO A 188 4.58 -4.98 10.76
C PRO A 188 5.40 -6.03 10.02
N ASP A 189 4.73 -7.08 9.53
CA ASP A 189 5.30 -8.07 8.61
C ASP A 189 5.26 -7.54 7.17
N VAL A 190 4.18 -6.82 6.81
CA VAL A 190 3.97 -6.30 5.45
C VAL A 190 3.54 -4.84 5.49
N ILE A 191 4.12 -4.04 4.59
CA ILE A 191 3.73 -2.65 4.33
C ILE A 191 3.23 -2.56 2.89
N VAL A 192 2.03 -2.02 2.69
CA VAL A 192 1.49 -1.71 1.35
C VAL A 192 1.54 -0.21 1.13
N CYS A 193 2.39 0.22 0.19
CA CYS A 193 2.50 1.61 -0.23
C CYS A 193 1.46 1.90 -1.33
N LEU A 194 0.55 2.83 -1.06
CA LEU A 194 -0.51 3.26 -1.95
C LEU A 194 -0.07 4.49 -2.76
N GLY A 195 0.43 4.28 -3.98
CA GLY A 195 0.89 5.33 -4.87
C GLY A 195 2.37 5.65 -4.77
N SER A 196 2.85 6.57 -5.62
CA SER A 196 4.25 6.90 -5.78
C SER A 196 4.86 7.60 -4.57
N VAL A 197 4.15 8.56 -3.98
CA VAL A 197 4.66 9.34 -2.83
C VAL A 197 4.92 8.43 -1.63
N ALA A 198 3.96 7.56 -1.29
CA ALA A 198 4.14 6.60 -0.22
C ALA A 198 5.31 5.63 -0.49
N ALA A 199 5.41 5.11 -1.73
CA ALA A 199 6.48 4.21 -2.12
C ALA A 199 7.86 4.88 -2.06
N GLN A 200 7.97 6.10 -2.61
CA GLN A 200 9.22 6.86 -2.62
C GLN A 200 9.69 7.24 -1.22
N SER A 201 8.77 7.61 -0.34
CA SER A 201 9.09 7.93 1.06
C SER A 201 9.55 6.67 1.81
N VAL A 202 8.76 5.58 1.80
CA VAL A 202 9.10 4.35 2.55
C VAL A 202 10.37 3.68 2.02
N LEU A 203 10.59 3.66 0.69
CA LEU A 203 11.74 3.02 0.06
C LEU A 203 12.94 3.95 -0.14
N ARG A 204 12.84 5.22 0.24
CA ARG A 204 13.90 6.22 0.06
C ARG A 204 14.43 6.26 -1.38
N THR A 205 13.55 6.29 -2.36
CA THR A 205 13.87 6.26 -3.78
C THR A 205 13.15 7.36 -4.55
N LYS A 206 13.65 7.71 -5.73
CA LYS A 206 12.98 8.60 -6.69
C LYS A 206 12.41 7.84 -7.89
N GLU A 207 12.42 6.51 -7.84
CA GLU A 207 11.92 5.67 -8.92
C GLU A 207 10.42 5.87 -9.16
N LYS A 208 10.02 5.69 -10.43
CA LYS A 208 8.61 5.77 -10.83
C LYS A 208 7.83 4.56 -10.31
N LEU A 209 6.54 4.74 -10.05
CA LEU A 209 5.64 3.70 -9.56
C LEU A 209 5.72 2.39 -10.37
N GLY A 210 5.78 2.51 -11.70
CA GLY A 210 5.85 1.33 -12.60
C GLY A 210 7.07 0.44 -12.36
N ASN A 211 8.21 1.01 -11.97
CA ASN A 211 9.43 0.27 -11.68
C ASN A 211 9.42 -0.38 -10.28
N LEU A 212 8.63 0.19 -9.38
CA LEU A 212 8.51 -0.28 -7.99
C LEU A 212 7.44 -1.35 -7.82
N ARG A 213 6.42 -1.38 -8.69
CA ARG A 213 5.35 -2.37 -8.65
C ARG A 213 5.82 -3.75 -9.14
N GLY A 214 5.02 -4.76 -8.84
CA GLY A 214 5.22 -6.13 -9.35
C GLY A 214 6.20 -6.98 -8.55
N LYS A 215 6.95 -6.41 -7.63
CA LYS A 215 7.93 -7.09 -6.78
C LYS A 215 7.80 -6.65 -5.32
N PHE A 216 8.35 -7.43 -4.40
CA PHE A 216 8.55 -7.00 -3.02
C PHE A 216 9.87 -6.24 -2.88
N HIS A 217 9.83 -5.25 -2.02
CA HIS A 217 10.99 -4.54 -1.50
C HIS A 217 11.10 -4.82 0.00
N SER A 218 12.11 -4.25 0.67
CA SER A 218 12.34 -4.43 2.10
C SER A 218 12.36 -3.08 2.83
N TYR A 219 11.78 -3.06 4.03
CA TYR A 219 11.93 -1.99 5.00
C TYR A 219 12.21 -2.64 6.36
N GLY A 220 13.47 -2.64 6.79
CA GLY A 220 13.90 -3.46 7.92
C GLY A 220 13.51 -4.93 7.70
N ARG A 221 12.76 -5.52 8.63
CA ARG A 221 12.24 -6.88 8.48
C ARG A 221 10.98 -6.98 7.63
N ALA A 222 10.26 -5.86 7.44
CA ALA A 222 8.98 -5.87 6.74
C ALA A 222 9.16 -6.00 5.22
N LYS A 223 8.31 -6.79 4.58
CA LYS A 223 8.13 -6.82 3.13
C LYS A 223 7.31 -5.62 2.70
N VAL A 224 7.74 -4.92 1.65
CA VAL A 224 7.04 -3.75 1.12
C VAL A 224 6.46 -4.08 -0.24
N ARG A 225 5.14 -3.97 -0.40
CA ARG A 225 4.46 -4.05 -1.68
C ARG A 225 4.01 -2.66 -2.11
N VAL A 226 4.30 -2.32 -3.36
CA VAL A 226 3.88 -1.04 -3.96
C VAL A 226 2.73 -1.29 -4.92
N THR A 227 1.66 -0.49 -4.81
CA THR A 227 0.51 -0.58 -5.69
C THR A 227 -0.10 0.79 -6.00
N TYR A 228 -1.16 0.84 -6.80
CA TYR A 228 -1.85 2.09 -7.14
C TYR A 228 -2.58 2.67 -5.93
N HIS A 229 -2.65 4.00 -5.86
CA HIS A 229 -3.48 4.66 -4.86
C HIS A 229 -4.97 4.48 -5.20
N PRO A 230 -5.86 4.20 -4.22
CA PRO A 230 -7.29 4.02 -4.50
C PRO A 230 -7.95 5.15 -5.27
N ALA A 231 -7.52 6.41 -5.05
CA ALA A 231 -8.00 7.54 -5.84
C ALA A 231 -7.68 7.45 -7.34
N ALA A 232 -6.60 6.76 -7.72
CA ALA A 232 -6.27 6.53 -9.12
C ALA A 232 -7.25 5.54 -9.77
N LEU A 233 -7.73 4.54 -9.03
CA LEU A 233 -8.73 3.56 -9.49
C LEU A 233 -10.09 4.21 -9.75
N LEU A 234 -10.44 5.24 -8.97
CA LEU A 234 -11.67 6.00 -9.20
C LEU A 234 -11.64 6.81 -10.50
N ARG A 235 -10.45 7.28 -10.91
CA ARG A 235 -10.24 7.99 -12.16
C ARG A 235 -10.03 7.06 -13.36
N ASN A 236 -9.36 5.92 -13.13
CA ASN A 236 -9.07 4.93 -14.17
C ASN A 236 -9.37 3.51 -13.64
N PRO A 237 -10.56 2.97 -13.94
CA PRO A 237 -10.94 1.61 -13.53
C PRO A 237 -10.00 0.49 -13.99
N GLY A 238 -9.24 0.70 -15.07
CA GLY A 238 -8.25 -0.27 -15.55
C GLY A 238 -7.14 -0.61 -14.54
N TYR A 239 -6.94 0.24 -13.52
CA TYR A 239 -5.99 -0.05 -12.44
C TYR A 239 -6.53 -1.00 -11.35
N LYS A 240 -7.81 -1.37 -11.39
CA LYS A 240 -8.43 -2.24 -10.38
C LYS A 240 -7.81 -3.64 -10.38
N LYS A 241 -7.73 -4.27 -11.56
CA LYS A 241 -7.13 -5.61 -11.70
C LYS A 241 -5.66 -5.62 -11.26
N PRO A 242 -4.76 -4.74 -11.77
CA PRO A 242 -3.38 -4.69 -11.31
C PRO A 242 -3.23 -4.44 -9.80
N LEU A 243 -4.09 -3.62 -9.18
CA LEU A 243 -4.07 -3.44 -7.72
C LEU A 243 -4.46 -4.75 -7.03
N TRP A 244 -5.50 -5.42 -7.50
CA TRP A 244 -5.96 -6.66 -6.89
C TRP A 244 -4.91 -7.77 -6.99
N ASP A 245 -4.22 -7.88 -8.14
CA ASP A 245 -3.10 -8.81 -8.31
C ASP A 245 -2.00 -8.53 -7.26
N ASP A 246 -1.68 -7.26 -6.98
CA ASP A 246 -0.73 -6.87 -5.93
C ASP A 246 -1.23 -7.28 -4.53
N ILE A 247 -2.52 -7.10 -4.23
CA ILE A 247 -3.12 -7.44 -2.93
C ILE A 247 -3.17 -8.94 -2.71
N GLN A 248 -3.49 -9.74 -3.74
CA GLN A 248 -3.46 -11.21 -3.64
C GLN A 248 -2.08 -11.75 -3.25
N VAL A 249 -1.02 -11.13 -3.77
CA VAL A 249 0.36 -11.49 -3.39
C VAL A 249 0.64 -11.11 -1.93
N VAL A 250 0.12 -9.96 -1.45
CA VAL A 250 0.22 -9.55 -0.04
C VAL A 250 -0.49 -10.55 0.88
N MET A 251 -1.68 -11.02 0.49
CA MET A 251 -2.46 -11.98 1.31
C MET A 251 -1.71 -13.30 1.57
N LYS A 252 -0.80 -13.72 0.68
CA LYS A 252 0.02 -14.92 0.86
C LYS A 252 1.16 -14.74 1.87
N GLU A 253 1.42 -13.50 2.28
CA GLU A 253 2.48 -13.14 3.23
C GLU A 253 1.96 -12.85 4.65
N LEU A 254 0.63 -12.91 4.82
CA LEU A 254 -0.07 -12.70 6.08
C LEU A 254 -0.47 -14.02 6.74
#